data_8503919fad72dc1964c91abbcf49f07c
#
_entry.id   8503919fad72dc1964c91abbcf49f07c
#
_cell.length_a   1.000
_cell.length_b   1.000
_cell.length_c   1.000
_cell.angle_alpha   90.00
_cell.angle_beta   90.00
_cell.angle_gamma   90.00
#
_symmetry.space_group_name_H-M   'P 1'
#
loop_
_entity.id
_entity.type
_entity.pdbx_description
1 polymer ?
#
loop_
_entity_poly.entity_id
_entity_poly.type
_entity_poly.pdbx_seq_one_letter_code
_entity_poly.pdbx_strand_id
1 'polypeptide(L)'
;MKRQCYNPYLPSWEYIPDAEPRVFGQRLYIYGSHDLFGAKEYCEGDYVCWSTPVEDLSDWRYEGVIFKKQDTPWNKENLSYYAPDVVRGTDGRYYLYYSVANTSITSVAVCDKPAGKYQYLGDVHFPDGRVYGSKPEDWFMFDPAVLVDDDGRVFLYVGSGQKSNGQFCHEIKGLFVMELSSDMLTIISEPTIIMPADFDPKKPNYWEGPSIRHIGEWYYLVYPATDITGLNYAMSLFPDKGFIHKGPIHSSSDIGLEGRKLMNAAYPMGNSHGGMVCVHGQWYIFDHRTTNGAKRNRQAVAEPIEIREDGTIRMVESTSCGLNGGPLKGIGTYPAYIACVLHHAGMFGLRNPMDGPEITQDGPDYEPPEPAEREVTIETEKAAPKAYISKMKNGSIAGFRYFDLTETTHIAVTVRGAGGVLELLPGEKDPVIASIPLAGTADWTTAGVKFDAGRLALESGRPLDSCPLYFRYKGKGTLDILSITLA
;
A
#
# COMPACT_ATOMS: atom_id res chain seq x y z
N MET A 1 1.37 -3.26 -28.18
CA MET A 1 0.21 -2.91 -27.31
C MET A 1 0.78 -2.53 -25.95
N LYS A 2 0.34 -1.41 -25.35
CA LYS A 2 0.76 -1.05 -24.00
C LYS A 2 0.41 -2.19 -23.03
N ARG A 3 1.34 -2.61 -22.21
CA ARG A 3 1.13 -3.59 -21.15
C ARG A 3 0.17 -3.01 -20.11
N GLN A 4 -0.65 -3.82 -19.47
CA GLN A 4 -1.53 -3.38 -18.40
C GLN A 4 -0.84 -3.48 -17.05
N CYS A 5 -1.05 -2.47 -16.21
CA CYS A 5 -0.72 -2.48 -14.81
C CYS A 5 -1.99 -2.76 -14.00
N TYR A 6 -1.89 -3.42 -12.87
CA TYR A 6 -3.03 -3.67 -11.98
C TYR A 6 -2.58 -3.71 -10.52
N ASN A 7 -3.51 -3.54 -9.59
CA ASN A 7 -3.24 -3.66 -8.16
C ASN A 7 -3.28 -5.12 -7.68
N PRO A 8 -2.31 -5.57 -6.86
CA PRO A 8 -1.08 -4.86 -6.46
C PRO A 8 -0.18 -4.55 -7.66
N TYR A 9 0.50 -3.41 -7.65
CA TYR A 9 1.30 -2.98 -8.81
C TYR A 9 2.68 -3.65 -8.88
N LEU A 10 3.18 -4.22 -7.78
CA LEU A 10 4.37 -5.06 -7.72
C LEU A 10 4.00 -6.54 -7.95
N PRO A 11 4.97 -7.42 -8.22
CA PRO A 11 4.73 -8.85 -8.31
C PRO A 11 4.01 -9.41 -7.07
N SER A 12 3.19 -10.43 -7.27
CA SER A 12 2.35 -10.96 -6.18
C SER A 12 3.12 -11.62 -5.03
N TRP A 13 4.37 -11.94 -5.24
CA TRP A 13 5.30 -12.48 -4.25
C TRP A 13 6.10 -11.40 -3.51
N GLU A 14 5.94 -10.12 -3.88
CA GLU A 14 6.63 -9.00 -3.26
C GLU A 14 5.72 -8.28 -2.26
N TYR A 15 6.25 -7.98 -1.09
CA TYR A 15 5.52 -7.42 0.03
C TYR A 15 6.19 -6.14 0.56
N ILE A 16 5.98 -5.04 -0.16
CA ILE A 16 6.50 -3.71 0.23
C ILE A 16 5.33 -2.84 0.69
N PRO A 17 5.00 -2.84 1.98
CA PRO A 17 4.07 -1.88 2.56
C PRO A 17 4.74 -0.53 2.84
N ASP A 18 3.94 0.40 3.36
CA ASP A 18 4.39 1.71 3.83
C ASP A 18 5.10 2.50 2.71
N ALA A 19 4.55 2.40 1.49
CA ALA A 19 5.22 2.86 0.29
C ALA A 19 5.31 4.39 0.22
N GLU A 20 6.55 4.92 0.23
CA GLU A 20 6.88 6.30 -0.12
C GLU A 20 7.30 6.38 -1.59
N PRO A 21 6.39 6.85 -2.47
CA PRO A 21 6.68 7.00 -3.89
C PRO A 21 7.45 8.30 -4.16
N ARG A 22 8.55 8.19 -4.92
CA ARG A 22 9.37 9.33 -5.31
C ARG A 22 9.71 9.29 -6.79
N VAL A 23 9.53 10.41 -7.50
CA VAL A 23 10.00 10.56 -8.89
C VAL A 23 11.35 11.23 -8.88
N PHE A 24 12.36 10.52 -9.35
CA PHE A 24 13.71 11.08 -9.56
C PHE A 24 14.10 10.89 -11.04
N GLY A 25 14.28 12.01 -11.72
CA GLY A 25 14.52 12.01 -13.17
C GLY A 25 13.33 11.43 -13.94
N GLN A 26 13.56 10.37 -14.70
CA GLN A 26 12.54 9.73 -15.54
C GLN A 26 12.00 8.43 -14.95
N ARG A 27 12.15 8.22 -13.65
CA ARG A 27 11.67 7.00 -12.98
C ARG A 27 10.93 7.31 -11.69
N LEU A 28 9.88 6.54 -11.46
CA LEU A 28 9.19 6.41 -10.19
C LEU A 28 9.88 5.31 -9.39
N TYR A 29 10.27 5.62 -8.16
CA TYR A 29 10.87 4.71 -7.19
C TYR A 29 9.91 4.48 -6.03
N ILE A 30 9.90 3.27 -5.51
CA ILE A 30 9.15 2.91 -4.30
C ILE A 30 10.12 2.51 -3.21
N TYR A 31 9.99 3.21 -2.09
CA TYR A 31 10.66 2.90 -0.83
C TYR A 31 9.61 2.53 0.20
N GLY A 32 9.83 1.46 0.92
CA GLY A 32 8.87 1.00 1.91
C GLY A 32 9.52 0.02 2.88
N SER A 33 8.78 -0.35 3.90
CA SER A 33 9.14 -1.51 4.71
C SER A 33 9.15 -2.76 3.84
N HIS A 34 9.78 -3.83 4.31
CA HIS A 34 9.82 -5.08 3.58
C HIS A 34 9.32 -6.22 4.46
N ASP A 35 8.10 -6.68 4.19
CA ASP A 35 7.52 -7.86 4.81
C ASP A 35 7.99 -9.11 4.06
N LEU A 36 8.08 -10.26 4.74
CA LEU A 36 8.39 -11.55 4.13
C LEU A 36 7.17 -12.48 4.24
N PHE A 37 6.94 -13.31 3.22
CA PHE A 37 5.82 -14.25 3.25
C PHE A 37 5.95 -15.25 4.39
N GLY A 38 4.92 -15.33 5.24
CA GLY A 38 4.92 -16.21 6.40
C GLY A 38 5.76 -15.72 7.60
N ALA A 39 6.28 -14.50 7.55
CA ALA A 39 7.00 -13.88 8.66
C ALA A 39 6.17 -13.81 9.96
N LYS A 40 6.86 -13.82 11.09
CA LYS A 40 6.24 -13.75 12.42
C LYS A 40 6.09 -12.32 12.91
N GLU A 41 6.97 -11.42 12.47
CA GLU A 41 6.99 -10.02 12.82
C GLU A 41 6.80 -9.12 11.58
N TYR A 42 6.58 -7.83 11.81
CA TYR A 42 6.54 -6.84 10.74
C TYR A 42 7.95 -6.58 10.20
N CYS A 43 8.06 -6.35 8.88
CA CYS A 43 9.27 -5.79 8.26
C CYS A 43 10.54 -6.62 8.53
N GLU A 44 10.42 -7.95 8.41
CA GLU A 44 11.57 -8.85 8.64
C GLU A 44 12.62 -8.80 7.52
N GLY A 45 12.28 -8.24 6.34
CA GLY A 45 13.20 -8.06 5.22
C GLY A 45 14.18 -6.89 5.38
N ASP A 46 15.23 -6.87 4.58
CA ASP A 46 16.08 -5.71 4.37
C ASP A 46 15.38 -4.71 3.42
N TYR A 47 15.74 -3.43 3.43
CA TYR A 47 15.16 -2.49 2.48
C TYR A 47 15.56 -2.81 1.04
N VAL A 48 14.56 -3.00 0.22
CA VAL A 48 14.68 -3.17 -1.23
C VAL A 48 14.07 -1.98 -1.96
N CYS A 49 14.38 -1.82 -3.24
CA CYS A 49 13.78 -0.78 -4.05
C CYS A 49 13.26 -1.36 -5.37
N TRP A 50 12.10 -0.91 -5.77
CA TRP A 50 11.53 -1.12 -7.11
C TRP A 50 11.37 0.21 -7.82
N SER A 51 11.53 0.19 -9.14
CA SER A 51 11.33 1.39 -9.93
C SER A 51 10.67 1.07 -11.28
N THR A 52 10.01 2.08 -11.83
CA THR A 52 9.41 1.99 -13.18
C THR A 52 9.63 3.28 -13.94
N PRO A 53 9.78 3.27 -15.30
CA PRO A 53 9.79 4.48 -16.07
C PRO A 53 8.49 5.26 -15.88
N VAL A 54 8.56 6.59 -15.75
CA VAL A 54 7.36 7.43 -15.66
C VAL A 54 6.48 7.33 -16.92
N GLU A 55 7.05 6.96 -18.06
CA GLU A 55 6.35 6.75 -19.33
C GLU A 55 5.53 5.44 -19.37
N ASP A 56 5.91 4.44 -18.57
CA ASP A 56 5.24 3.14 -18.53
C ASP A 56 5.22 2.54 -17.13
N LEU A 57 4.16 2.84 -16.37
CA LEU A 57 3.97 2.37 -15.00
C LEU A 57 3.69 0.86 -14.88
N SER A 58 3.76 0.12 -15.98
CA SER A 58 3.68 -1.35 -15.99
C SER A 58 5.06 -2.04 -16.06
N ASP A 59 6.14 -1.27 -16.28
CA ASP A 59 7.49 -1.81 -16.46
C ASP A 59 8.32 -1.73 -15.17
N TRP A 60 7.86 -2.44 -14.15
CA TRP A 60 8.53 -2.49 -12.85
C TRP A 60 9.78 -3.36 -12.90
N ARG A 61 10.86 -2.81 -12.36
CA ARG A 61 12.16 -3.47 -12.20
C ARG A 61 12.59 -3.47 -10.74
N TYR A 62 13.08 -4.60 -10.28
CA TYR A 62 13.76 -4.74 -9.00
C TYR A 62 15.15 -4.11 -9.06
N GLU A 63 15.43 -3.19 -8.17
CA GLU A 63 16.72 -2.48 -8.09
C GLU A 63 17.66 -3.14 -7.08
N GLY A 64 17.20 -4.14 -6.33
CA GLY A 64 17.96 -4.88 -5.33
C GLY A 64 17.77 -4.38 -3.90
N VAL A 65 18.47 -5.03 -2.99
CA VAL A 65 18.60 -4.59 -1.60
C VAL A 65 19.38 -3.28 -1.59
N ILE A 66 18.78 -2.21 -1.07
CA ILE A 66 19.41 -0.88 -1.01
C ILE A 66 20.09 -0.60 0.33
N PHE A 67 19.60 -1.22 1.43
CA PHE A 67 20.18 -1.06 2.76
C PHE A 67 19.81 -2.24 3.66
N LYS A 68 20.80 -2.84 4.31
CA LYS A 68 20.62 -4.01 5.17
C LYS A 68 20.50 -3.63 6.64
N LYS A 69 19.74 -4.39 7.42
CA LYS A 69 19.59 -4.18 8.87
C LYS A 69 20.92 -4.15 9.60
N GLN A 70 21.89 -4.93 9.16
CA GLN A 70 23.25 -4.96 9.72
C GLN A 70 24.12 -3.76 9.35
N ASP A 71 23.69 -2.93 8.37
CA ASP A 71 24.46 -1.76 7.92
C ASP A 71 24.34 -0.58 8.91
N THR A 72 23.36 -0.62 9.85
CA THR A 72 23.29 0.28 10.99
C THR A 72 24.24 -0.19 12.08
N PRO A 73 25.33 0.56 12.40
CA PRO A 73 26.43 0.04 13.24
C PRO A 73 26.02 -0.38 14.64
N TRP A 74 24.97 0.24 15.19
CA TRP A 74 24.49 -0.06 16.54
C TRP A 74 23.33 -1.10 16.57
N ASN A 75 22.71 -1.45 15.44
CA ASN A 75 21.66 -2.46 15.35
C ASN A 75 22.24 -3.89 15.41
N LYS A 76 22.90 -4.24 16.51
CA LYS A 76 23.59 -5.54 16.69
C LYS A 76 22.63 -6.72 16.77
N GLU A 77 21.40 -6.50 17.16
CA GLU A 77 20.37 -7.53 17.27
C GLU A 77 19.64 -7.77 15.95
N ASN A 78 19.99 -7.04 14.89
CA ASN A 78 19.38 -7.13 13.57
C ASN A 78 17.87 -6.90 13.61
N LEU A 79 17.44 -5.91 14.42
CA LEU A 79 16.04 -5.52 14.56
C LEU A 79 15.48 -5.00 13.24
N SER A 80 14.18 -5.18 13.05
CA SER A 80 13.45 -4.75 11.85
C SER A 80 13.53 -3.24 11.61
N TYR A 81 13.50 -2.85 10.35
CA TYR A 81 13.39 -1.47 9.90
C TYR A 81 11.96 -1.15 9.52
N TYR A 82 11.43 -0.01 9.99
CA TYR A 82 10.08 0.45 9.71
C TYR A 82 10.07 1.62 8.75
N ALA A 83 8.99 1.78 8.03
CA ALA A 83 8.57 2.87 7.15
C ALA A 83 9.67 3.90 6.81
N PRO A 84 10.44 3.70 5.73
CA PRO A 84 11.47 4.63 5.31
C PRO A 84 10.89 5.75 4.45
N ASP A 85 11.57 6.90 4.43
CA ASP A 85 11.38 7.92 3.41
C ASP A 85 12.72 8.30 2.77
N VAL A 86 12.69 8.64 1.48
CA VAL A 86 13.89 9.04 0.73
C VAL A 86 13.69 10.39 0.05
N VAL A 87 14.61 11.31 0.30
CA VAL A 87 14.63 12.60 -0.40
C VAL A 87 15.98 12.85 -1.06
N ARG A 88 15.98 13.76 -2.05
CA ARG A 88 17.20 14.28 -2.62
C ARG A 88 17.59 15.57 -1.87
N GLY A 89 18.76 15.57 -1.27
CA GLY A 89 19.32 16.75 -0.62
C GLY A 89 19.75 17.83 -1.61
N THR A 90 20.01 19.03 -1.10
CA THR A 90 20.49 20.17 -1.90
C THR A 90 21.88 19.95 -2.50
N ASP A 91 22.66 19.02 -1.95
CA ASP A 91 23.94 18.56 -2.48
C ASP A 91 23.80 17.53 -3.62
N GLY A 92 22.58 17.14 -3.94
CA GLY A 92 22.25 16.21 -5.01
C GLY A 92 22.29 14.73 -4.64
N ARG A 93 22.71 14.38 -3.40
CA ARG A 93 22.66 13.00 -2.89
C ARG A 93 21.27 12.62 -2.40
N TYR A 94 21.05 11.33 -2.16
CA TYR A 94 19.79 10.76 -1.70
C TYR A 94 19.94 10.30 -0.26
N TYR A 95 18.98 10.71 0.59
CA TYR A 95 18.99 10.47 2.02
C TYR A 95 17.79 9.62 2.40
N LEU A 96 18.06 8.46 2.98
CA LEU A 96 17.07 7.50 3.45
C LEU A 96 16.94 7.64 4.96
N TYR A 97 15.77 8.09 5.43
CA TYR A 97 15.40 8.19 6.84
C TYR A 97 14.62 6.95 7.23
N TYR A 98 14.89 6.41 8.41
CA TYR A 98 14.23 5.19 8.86
C TYR A 98 14.20 5.07 10.38
N SER A 99 13.26 4.24 10.89
CA SER A 99 13.17 3.85 12.29
C SER A 99 13.58 2.41 12.48
N VAL A 100 14.21 2.12 13.62
CA VAL A 100 14.57 0.74 14.02
C VAL A 100 13.59 0.28 15.11
N ALA A 101 13.10 -0.94 14.99
CA ALA A 101 12.16 -1.53 15.94
C ALA A 101 12.66 -1.39 17.39
N ASN A 102 11.73 -1.13 18.30
CA ASN A 102 11.97 -0.98 19.74
C ASN A 102 12.90 0.19 20.12
N THR A 103 13.08 1.17 19.24
CA THR A 103 13.86 2.38 19.55
C THR A 103 13.04 3.64 19.30
N SER A 104 13.54 4.78 19.76
CA SER A 104 13.00 6.12 19.47
C SER A 104 14.04 6.95 18.70
N ILE A 105 14.80 6.31 17.82
CA ILE A 105 15.87 6.93 17.06
C ILE A 105 15.48 6.92 15.59
N THR A 106 15.58 8.09 14.95
CA THR A 106 15.56 8.20 13.50
C THR A 106 16.99 8.22 12.99
N SER A 107 17.32 7.24 12.17
CA SER A 107 18.62 7.09 11.53
C SER A 107 18.56 7.51 10.06
N VAL A 108 19.70 7.87 9.51
CA VAL A 108 19.85 8.33 8.14
C VAL A 108 20.95 7.56 7.44
N ALA A 109 20.67 7.10 6.23
CA ALA A 109 21.66 6.56 5.32
C ALA A 109 21.70 7.41 4.03
N VAL A 110 22.83 7.40 3.32
CA VAL A 110 23.05 8.26 2.16
C VAL A 110 23.58 7.47 0.97
N CYS A 111 23.18 7.88 -0.24
CA CYS A 111 23.68 7.31 -1.49
C CYS A 111 23.77 8.38 -2.59
N ASP A 112 24.65 8.20 -3.57
CA ASP A 112 24.76 9.07 -4.74
C ASP A 112 23.71 8.75 -5.84
N LYS A 113 22.98 7.65 -5.68
CA LYS A 113 21.94 7.19 -6.62
C LYS A 113 20.66 6.86 -5.88
N PRO A 114 19.46 7.09 -6.49
CA PRO A 114 18.19 6.84 -5.83
C PRO A 114 18.00 5.37 -5.39
N ALA A 115 18.49 4.42 -6.17
CA ALA A 115 18.41 2.98 -5.85
C ALA A 115 19.80 2.32 -5.73
N GLY A 116 20.80 3.06 -5.26
CA GLY A 116 22.12 2.50 -4.97
C GLY A 116 22.18 1.81 -3.61
N LYS A 117 23.38 1.32 -3.25
CA LYS A 117 23.64 0.79 -1.90
C LYS A 117 23.88 1.97 -0.96
N TYR A 118 22.91 2.23 -0.10
CA TYR A 118 22.99 3.29 0.89
C TYR A 118 24.05 2.95 1.96
N GLN A 119 24.65 3.97 2.51
CA GLN A 119 25.62 3.85 3.60
C GLN A 119 25.10 4.62 4.82
N TYR A 120 25.19 4.03 5.99
CA TYR A 120 24.84 4.69 7.24
C TYR A 120 25.61 6.01 7.37
N LEU A 121 24.86 7.09 7.58
CA LEU A 121 25.41 8.43 7.74
C LEU A 121 25.48 8.82 9.23
N GLY A 122 24.42 8.55 9.98
CA GLY A 122 24.29 8.91 11.38
C GLY A 122 22.86 8.84 11.88
N ASP A 123 22.68 9.26 13.12
CA ASP A 123 21.38 9.42 13.76
C ASP A 123 21.04 10.91 13.90
N VAL A 124 19.77 11.25 13.83
CA VAL A 124 19.30 12.63 14.02
C VAL A 124 19.69 13.10 15.42
N HIS A 125 20.37 14.24 15.52
CA HIS A 125 20.99 14.70 16.75
C HIS A 125 20.94 16.23 16.92
N PHE A 126 21.13 16.70 18.15
CA PHE A 126 21.31 18.11 18.45
C PHE A 126 22.70 18.62 18.08
N PRO A 127 22.92 19.96 18.03
CA PRO A 127 24.23 20.52 17.68
C PRO A 127 25.40 20.11 18.58
N ASP A 128 25.09 19.66 19.81
CA ASP A 128 26.09 19.12 20.75
C ASP A 128 26.46 17.66 20.50
N GLY A 129 25.87 17.04 19.47
CA GLY A 129 26.07 15.63 19.09
C GLY A 129 25.20 14.63 19.86
N ARG A 130 24.33 15.07 20.75
CA ARG A 130 23.40 14.20 21.46
C ARG A 130 22.31 13.72 20.50
N VAL A 131 22.21 12.42 20.33
CA VAL A 131 21.17 11.77 19.52
C VAL A 131 19.80 12.03 20.14
N TYR A 132 18.83 12.49 19.34
CA TYR A 132 17.44 12.62 19.76
C TYR A 132 16.83 11.24 19.94
N GLY A 133 16.02 11.06 21.00
CA GLY A 133 15.47 9.77 21.40
C GLY A 133 16.41 8.94 22.28
N SER A 134 17.60 9.45 22.60
CA SER A 134 18.53 8.78 23.53
C SER A 134 18.20 9.01 25.00
N LYS A 135 17.31 9.93 25.33
CA LYS A 135 16.90 10.25 26.71
C LYS A 135 15.39 10.13 26.89
N PRO A 136 14.90 9.72 28.07
CA PRO A 136 13.47 9.56 28.33
C PRO A 136 12.63 10.83 28.16
N GLU A 137 13.21 12.02 28.32
CA GLU A 137 12.54 13.31 28.12
C GLU A 137 12.35 13.68 26.64
N ASP A 138 13.05 13.03 25.71
CA ASP A 138 12.81 13.21 24.27
C ASP A 138 11.45 12.59 23.92
N TRP A 139 10.73 13.19 22.97
CA TRP A 139 9.46 12.64 22.50
C TRP A 139 9.69 11.43 21.61
N PHE A 140 8.72 10.52 21.59
CA PHE A 140 8.83 9.29 20.80
C PHE A 140 8.86 9.59 19.30
N MET A 141 9.97 9.27 18.65
CA MET A 141 10.13 9.31 17.19
C MET A 141 9.75 7.98 16.56
N PHE A 142 8.93 8.05 15.51
CA PHE A 142 8.50 6.87 14.76
C PHE A 142 8.09 7.27 13.35
N ASP A 143 8.31 6.38 12.36
CA ASP A 143 7.91 6.52 10.96
C ASP A 143 8.29 7.90 10.39
N PRO A 144 9.54 8.14 10.04
CA PRO A 144 9.97 9.46 9.58
C PRO A 144 9.43 9.79 8.19
N ALA A 145 8.97 11.04 8.01
CA ALA A 145 8.81 11.66 6.71
C ALA A 145 9.71 12.88 6.61
N VAL A 146 10.28 13.13 5.45
CA VAL A 146 11.21 14.24 5.26
C VAL A 146 10.85 15.08 4.04
N LEU A 147 10.95 16.39 4.19
CA LEU A 147 10.77 17.38 3.13
C LEU A 147 12.04 18.21 2.98
N VAL A 148 12.57 18.23 1.78
CA VAL A 148 13.47 19.29 1.34
C VAL A 148 12.61 20.29 0.57
N ASP A 149 12.36 21.44 1.17
CA ASP A 149 11.46 22.44 0.63
C ASP A 149 12.10 23.23 -0.51
N ASP A 150 11.32 24.00 -1.25
CA ASP A 150 11.77 24.78 -2.42
C ASP A 150 12.84 25.84 -2.08
N ASP A 151 12.85 26.32 -0.83
CA ASP A 151 13.87 27.24 -0.31
C ASP A 151 15.13 26.56 0.23
N GLY A 152 15.17 25.22 0.16
CA GLY A 152 16.30 24.40 0.61
C GLY A 152 16.29 24.05 2.09
N ARG A 153 15.27 24.47 2.87
CA ARG A 153 15.12 24.02 4.25
C ARG A 153 14.71 22.55 4.30
N VAL A 154 15.13 21.88 5.36
CA VAL A 154 14.88 20.46 5.55
C VAL A 154 14.00 20.27 6.78
N PHE A 155 12.85 19.60 6.62
CA PHE A 155 11.92 19.35 7.70
C PHE A 155 11.76 17.84 7.90
N LEU A 156 11.94 17.40 9.14
CA LEU A 156 11.70 16.01 9.57
C LEU A 156 10.41 15.94 10.38
N TYR A 157 9.46 15.14 9.92
CA TYR A 157 8.18 14.86 10.56
C TYR A 157 8.22 13.46 11.17
N VAL A 158 7.98 13.35 12.46
CA VAL A 158 8.07 12.07 13.20
C VAL A 158 7.08 12.04 14.34
N GLY A 159 6.78 10.86 14.85
CA GLY A 159 6.00 10.70 16.05
C GLY A 159 4.90 9.65 15.95
N SER A 160 4.14 9.50 17.02
CA SER A 160 3.03 8.55 17.10
C SER A 160 1.88 9.12 17.91
N GLY A 161 0.66 8.85 17.49
CA GLY A 161 -0.56 9.13 18.25
C GLY A 161 -1.02 7.92 19.09
N GLN A 162 -0.34 6.79 18.97
CA GLN A 162 -0.68 5.59 19.74
C GLN A 162 -0.43 5.83 21.22
N LYS A 163 -1.44 5.65 22.05
CA LYS A 163 -1.21 5.57 23.50
C LYS A 163 -0.37 4.33 23.76
N SER A 164 0.82 4.56 24.31
CA SER A 164 1.78 3.51 24.64
C SER A 164 1.12 2.33 25.34
N ASN A 165 1.40 1.15 24.88
CA ASN A 165 1.13 -0.12 25.58
C ASN A 165 2.27 -0.51 26.54
N GLY A 166 3.06 0.45 27.00
CA GLY A 166 4.15 0.25 27.97
C GLY A 166 5.49 -0.19 27.37
N GLN A 167 5.60 -0.28 26.05
CA GLN A 167 6.85 -0.67 25.39
C GLN A 167 7.87 0.47 25.28
N PHE A 168 7.42 1.74 25.34
CA PHE A 168 8.27 2.90 25.16
C PHE A 168 8.38 3.71 26.43
N CYS A 169 9.60 4.08 26.79
CA CYS A 169 9.88 4.97 27.93
C CYS A 169 9.76 6.47 27.57
N HIS A 170 9.51 6.79 26.31
CA HIS A 170 9.38 8.15 25.79
C HIS A 170 7.95 8.66 25.82
N GLU A 171 7.77 9.97 25.97
CA GLU A 171 6.45 10.58 25.92
C GLU A 171 5.93 10.64 24.49
N ILE A 172 4.69 10.20 24.28
CA ILE A 172 4.01 10.25 22.99
C ILE A 172 3.23 11.55 22.89
N LYS A 173 3.65 12.42 21.98
CA LYS A 173 3.06 13.76 21.78
C LYS A 173 2.17 13.85 20.53
N GLY A 174 2.14 12.84 19.67
CA GLY A 174 1.55 12.89 18.34
C GLY A 174 2.60 13.12 17.28
N LEU A 175 2.22 13.77 16.19
CA LEU A 175 3.13 14.17 15.13
C LEU A 175 3.78 15.51 15.47
N PHE A 176 5.09 15.56 15.38
CA PHE A 176 5.87 16.78 15.53
C PHE A 176 6.88 16.93 14.38
N VAL A 177 7.33 18.16 14.17
CA VAL A 177 8.27 18.52 13.13
C VAL A 177 9.50 19.21 13.73
N MET A 178 10.64 18.96 13.12
CA MET A 178 11.91 19.64 13.42
C MET A 178 12.55 20.10 12.11
N GLU A 179 13.17 21.26 12.10
CA GLU A 179 14.02 21.69 11.01
C GLU A 179 15.44 21.13 11.20
N LEU A 180 15.98 20.56 10.15
CA LEU A 180 17.34 20.03 10.11
C LEU A 180 18.27 20.96 9.34
N SER A 181 19.53 20.96 9.72
CA SER A 181 20.61 21.59 8.96
C SER A 181 20.77 20.93 7.57
N SER A 182 21.48 21.59 6.67
CA SER A 182 21.83 21.07 5.34
C SER A 182 22.68 19.79 5.37
N ASP A 183 23.22 19.40 6.53
CA ASP A 183 23.88 18.10 6.72
C ASP A 183 22.91 16.92 6.81
N MET A 184 21.59 17.20 6.85
CA MET A 184 20.49 16.23 6.91
C MET A 184 20.38 15.45 8.23
N LEU A 185 21.10 15.86 9.28
CA LEU A 185 21.18 15.18 10.58
C LEU A 185 20.96 16.09 11.77
N THR A 186 21.55 17.32 11.73
CA THR A 186 21.58 18.20 12.89
C THR A 186 20.29 18.98 13.03
N ILE A 187 19.62 18.85 14.17
CA ILE A 187 18.41 19.60 14.54
C ILE A 187 18.78 21.05 14.79
N ILE A 188 18.11 22.00 14.12
CA ILE A 188 18.35 23.44 14.28
C ILE A 188 17.13 24.23 14.77
N SER A 189 16.02 23.54 15.04
CA SER A 189 14.81 24.13 15.64
C SER A 189 14.36 23.35 16.85
N GLU A 190 13.54 23.96 17.70
CA GLU A 190 12.82 23.20 18.74
C GLU A 190 11.74 22.31 18.07
N PRO A 191 11.55 21.08 18.58
CA PRO A 191 10.47 20.21 18.12
C PRO A 191 9.10 20.87 18.32
N THR A 192 8.26 20.91 17.29
CA THR A 192 6.95 21.56 17.30
C THR A 192 5.85 20.54 17.00
N ILE A 193 4.87 20.40 17.91
CA ILE A 193 3.72 19.52 17.70
C ILE A 193 2.82 20.14 16.64
N ILE A 194 2.55 19.39 15.56
CA ILE A 194 1.65 19.83 14.49
C ILE A 194 0.31 19.06 14.50
N MET A 195 0.31 17.83 15.02
CA MET A 195 -0.90 17.05 15.27
C MET A 195 -0.77 16.34 16.63
N PRO A 196 -1.42 16.84 17.69
CA PRO A 196 -1.26 16.30 19.03
C PRO A 196 -1.83 14.90 19.17
N ALA A 197 -1.26 14.09 20.07
CA ALA A 197 -1.77 12.78 20.48
C ALA A 197 -3.03 12.91 21.35
N ASP A 198 -4.00 13.67 20.91
CA ASP A 198 -5.28 13.86 21.58
C ASP A 198 -6.27 12.81 21.09
N PHE A 199 -6.34 11.70 21.81
CA PHE A 199 -7.24 10.62 21.46
C PHE A 199 -8.69 10.98 21.79
N ASP A 200 -9.37 11.59 20.83
CA ASP A 200 -10.82 11.69 20.82
C ASP A 200 -11.36 10.63 19.82
N PRO A 201 -12.05 9.57 20.28
CA PRO A 201 -12.56 8.52 19.40
C PRO A 201 -13.61 9.02 18.38
N LYS A 202 -14.02 10.28 18.49
CA LYS A 202 -14.95 10.92 17.55
C LYS A 202 -14.25 11.77 16.48
N LYS A 203 -12.92 11.88 16.55
CA LYS A 203 -12.10 12.62 15.59
C LYS A 203 -11.10 11.69 14.90
N PRO A 204 -10.81 11.91 13.64
CA PRO A 204 -9.74 11.22 12.93
C PRO A 204 -8.38 11.80 13.35
N ASN A 205 -7.91 11.42 14.53
CA ASN A 205 -6.62 11.86 15.06
C ASN A 205 -5.47 11.16 14.32
N TYR A 206 -4.30 11.79 14.33
CA TYR A 206 -3.07 11.19 13.85
C TYR A 206 -2.75 9.88 14.58
N TRP A 207 -2.37 8.83 13.83
CA TRP A 207 -1.98 7.55 14.39
C TRP A 207 -0.46 7.32 14.28
N GLU A 208 0.08 7.27 13.08
CA GLU A 208 1.49 7.05 12.74
C GLU A 208 1.73 7.40 11.26
N GLY A 209 2.90 7.10 10.70
CA GLY A 209 3.15 7.05 9.27
C GLY A 209 2.84 8.31 8.48
N PRO A 210 3.46 9.46 8.79
CA PRO A 210 3.25 10.68 8.02
C PRO A 210 3.90 10.59 6.64
N SER A 211 3.31 11.24 5.64
CA SER A 211 3.92 11.51 4.35
C SER A 211 3.62 12.96 3.97
N ILE A 212 4.63 13.72 3.57
CA ILE A 212 4.53 15.16 3.33
C ILE A 212 4.87 15.50 1.89
N ARG A 213 4.07 16.43 1.29
CA ARG A 213 4.34 17.01 -0.03
C ARG A 213 4.04 18.50 -0.03
N HIS A 214 4.90 19.28 -0.68
CA HIS A 214 4.65 20.68 -1.02
C HIS A 214 4.14 20.74 -2.47
N ILE A 215 2.92 21.26 -2.67
CA ILE A 215 2.24 21.28 -3.96
C ILE A 215 1.60 22.66 -4.16
N GLY A 216 2.18 23.49 -5.01
CA GLY A 216 1.74 24.86 -5.18
C GLY A 216 1.95 25.68 -3.91
N GLU A 217 0.88 26.20 -3.32
CA GLU A 217 0.93 26.95 -2.05
C GLU A 217 0.63 26.08 -0.82
N TRP A 218 0.34 24.78 -1.00
CA TRP A 218 -0.12 23.92 0.05
C TRP A 218 0.86 22.82 0.42
N TYR A 219 1.01 22.59 1.72
CA TYR A 219 1.65 21.40 2.28
C TYR A 219 0.58 20.37 2.58
N TYR A 220 0.71 19.20 1.97
CA TYR A 220 -0.19 18.04 2.16
C TYR A 220 0.49 17.04 3.07
N LEU A 221 -0.14 16.77 4.19
CA LEU A 221 0.26 15.74 5.13
C LEU A 221 -0.73 14.58 5.02
N VAL A 222 -0.27 13.45 4.49
CA VAL A 222 -1.02 12.19 4.44
C VAL A 222 -0.65 11.34 5.65
N TYR A 223 -1.61 10.68 6.26
CA TYR A 223 -1.39 9.86 7.45
C TYR A 223 -2.55 8.89 7.68
N PRO A 224 -2.33 7.69 8.28
CA PRO A 224 -3.40 6.88 8.84
C PRO A 224 -3.96 7.54 10.10
N ALA A 225 -5.27 7.51 10.24
CA ALA A 225 -5.96 8.10 11.39
C ALA A 225 -6.37 7.03 12.42
N THR A 226 -6.67 7.47 13.63
CA THR A 226 -7.03 6.60 14.78
C THR A 226 -8.33 5.84 14.60
N ASP A 227 -9.17 6.21 13.64
CA ASP A 227 -10.40 5.50 13.30
C ASP A 227 -10.16 4.26 12.42
N ILE A 228 -8.90 4.00 12.06
CA ILE A 228 -8.45 2.85 11.25
C ILE A 228 -9.18 2.73 9.90
N THR A 229 -9.67 3.86 9.37
CA THR A 229 -10.44 3.86 8.12
C THR A 229 -9.56 3.91 6.87
N GLY A 230 -8.24 4.06 7.04
CA GLY A 230 -7.27 4.20 5.97
C GLY A 230 -6.51 5.51 6.05
N LEU A 231 -6.02 5.98 4.91
CA LEU A 231 -5.26 7.21 4.80
C LEU A 231 -6.17 8.43 4.82
N ASN A 232 -5.83 9.39 5.66
CA ASN A 232 -6.42 10.71 5.74
C ASN A 232 -5.40 11.77 5.32
N TYR A 233 -5.84 13.00 5.12
CA TYR A 233 -4.91 14.09 4.86
C TYR A 233 -5.29 15.37 5.58
N ALA A 234 -4.27 16.19 5.84
CA ALA A 234 -4.38 17.54 6.32
C ALA A 234 -3.63 18.49 5.39
N MET A 235 -4.01 19.76 5.37
CA MET A 235 -3.39 20.79 4.55
C MET A 235 -2.98 21.98 5.41
N SER A 236 -1.87 22.62 5.02
CA SER A 236 -1.37 23.86 5.61
C SER A 236 -0.72 24.75 4.55
N LEU A 237 -0.63 26.06 4.81
CA LEU A 237 0.20 27.02 4.07
C LEU A 237 1.64 27.09 4.60
N PHE A 238 1.95 26.34 5.65
CA PHE A 238 3.26 26.33 6.32
C PHE A 238 3.74 24.89 6.52
N PRO A 239 5.05 24.63 6.42
CA PRO A 239 5.59 23.28 6.63
C PRO A 239 5.52 22.83 8.09
N ASP A 240 5.51 23.76 9.05
CA ASP A 240 5.75 23.50 10.47
C ASP A 240 4.54 23.78 11.39
N LYS A 241 3.41 24.18 10.83
CA LYS A 241 2.22 24.55 11.63
C LYS A 241 0.94 24.63 10.80
N GLY A 242 -0.20 24.79 11.49
CA GLY A 242 -1.47 25.17 10.86
C GLY A 242 -2.13 24.06 10.02
N PHE A 243 -1.74 22.81 10.17
CA PHE A 243 -2.36 21.69 9.48
C PHE A 243 -3.82 21.51 9.90
N ILE A 244 -4.71 21.51 8.91
CA ILE A 244 -6.14 21.32 9.10
C ILE A 244 -6.56 20.04 8.41
N HIS A 245 -7.12 19.10 9.17
CA HIS A 245 -7.68 17.86 8.64
C HIS A 245 -8.74 18.13 7.56
N LYS A 246 -8.68 17.42 6.44
CA LYS A 246 -9.58 17.58 5.29
C LYS A 246 -10.45 16.34 5.03
N GLY A 247 -10.07 15.18 5.51
CA GLY A 247 -10.85 13.95 5.38
C GLY A 247 -10.04 12.76 4.91
N PRO A 248 -10.72 11.61 4.67
CA PRO A 248 -10.08 10.44 4.11
C PRO A 248 -9.72 10.65 2.63
N ILE A 249 -8.64 10.00 2.20
CA ILE A 249 -8.17 9.98 0.82
C ILE A 249 -8.27 8.60 0.19
N HIS A 250 -7.96 7.54 0.94
CA HIS A 250 -8.02 6.15 0.49
C HIS A 250 -8.20 5.18 1.65
N SER A 251 -8.81 4.03 1.38
CA SER A 251 -8.83 2.88 2.28
C SER A 251 -8.81 1.60 1.45
N SER A 252 -7.84 0.74 1.65
CA SER A 252 -7.77 -0.56 0.96
C SER A 252 -8.97 -1.49 1.24
N SER A 253 -9.82 -1.11 2.19
CA SER A 253 -11.08 -1.79 2.54
C SER A 253 -12.34 -0.98 2.18
N ASP A 254 -12.19 0.16 1.48
CA ASP A 254 -13.26 1.12 1.14
C ASP A 254 -14.03 1.65 2.35
N ILE A 255 -13.50 1.56 3.57
CA ILE A 255 -14.17 2.11 4.77
C ILE A 255 -14.21 3.63 4.66
N GLY A 256 -15.40 4.21 4.85
CA GLY A 256 -15.66 5.64 4.66
C GLY A 256 -16.32 5.98 3.31
N LEU A 257 -16.03 5.18 2.28
CA LEU A 257 -16.59 5.39 0.94
C LEU A 257 -18.08 5.02 0.91
N GLU A 258 -18.94 5.92 0.41
CA GLU A 258 -20.40 5.70 0.27
C GLU A 258 -21.08 5.17 1.55
N GLY A 259 -20.56 5.58 2.73
CA GLY A 259 -21.10 5.15 4.03
C GLY A 259 -20.71 3.75 4.44
N ARG A 260 -19.77 3.10 3.75
CA ARG A 260 -19.18 1.82 4.16
C ARG A 260 -18.48 1.97 5.50
N LYS A 261 -18.69 1.01 6.38
CA LYS A 261 -18.15 0.98 7.73
C LYS A 261 -17.34 -0.29 7.94
N LEU A 262 -16.66 -0.35 9.07
CA LEU A 262 -15.91 -1.53 9.52
C LEU A 262 -16.69 -2.85 9.37
N MET A 263 -17.99 -2.82 9.67
CA MET A 263 -18.87 -4.00 9.66
C MET A 263 -19.16 -4.54 8.26
N ASN A 264 -18.98 -3.74 7.25
CA ASN A 264 -19.21 -4.09 5.84
C ASN A 264 -18.03 -3.66 4.96
N ALA A 265 -16.82 -3.73 5.51
CA ALA A 265 -15.58 -3.51 4.78
C ALA A 265 -15.52 -4.36 3.51
N ALA A 266 -15.05 -3.77 2.41
CA ALA A 266 -14.97 -4.45 1.12
C ALA A 266 -13.86 -5.51 1.07
N TYR A 267 -12.79 -5.31 1.84
CA TYR A 267 -11.60 -6.16 1.88
C TYR A 267 -11.14 -6.34 3.34
N PRO A 268 -10.40 -7.41 3.67
CA PRO A 268 -9.85 -7.60 5.01
C PRO A 268 -9.00 -6.41 5.46
N MET A 269 -9.27 -5.91 6.66
CA MET A 269 -8.60 -4.74 7.20
C MET A 269 -7.18 -5.02 7.69
N GLY A 270 -6.33 -4.02 7.49
CA GLY A 270 -5.00 -3.90 8.06
C GLY A 270 -4.71 -2.48 8.55
N ASN A 271 -3.47 -2.21 8.89
CA ASN A 271 -2.97 -0.84 8.96
C ASN A 271 -2.85 -0.27 7.55
N SER A 272 -2.70 1.04 7.46
CA SER A 272 -2.45 1.79 6.22
C SER A 272 -1.25 2.68 6.44
N HIS A 273 -0.43 2.87 5.43
CA HIS A 273 0.62 3.87 5.36
C HIS A 273 1.04 4.02 3.90
N GLY A 274 1.29 5.25 3.49
CA GLY A 274 1.76 5.56 2.15
C GLY A 274 1.70 7.04 1.84
N GLY A 275 2.11 7.40 0.63
CA GLY A 275 2.27 8.78 0.20
C GLY A 275 1.67 9.07 -1.16
N MET A 276 1.77 10.33 -1.58
CA MET A 276 1.28 10.81 -2.87
C MET A 276 2.45 11.12 -3.81
N VAL A 277 2.22 10.94 -5.12
CA VAL A 277 3.16 11.38 -6.15
C VAL A 277 2.44 11.76 -7.44
N CYS A 278 2.98 12.74 -8.15
CA CYS A 278 2.54 13.10 -9.49
C CYS A 278 3.42 12.41 -10.55
N VAL A 279 2.79 11.72 -11.48
CA VAL A 279 3.46 11.13 -12.65
C VAL A 279 2.74 11.63 -13.91
N HIS A 280 3.44 12.35 -14.76
CA HIS A 280 2.86 12.94 -16.00
C HIS A 280 1.55 13.73 -15.78
N GLY A 281 1.49 14.51 -14.69
CA GLY A 281 0.32 15.34 -14.38
C GLY A 281 -0.84 14.57 -13.73
N GLN A 282 -0.77 13.26 -13.60
CA GLN A 282 -1.71 12.46 -12.83
C GLN A 282 -1.16 12.23 -11.41
N TRP A 283 -1.92 12.59 -10.40
CA TRP A 283 -1.64 12.31 -9.00
C TRP A 283 -2.12 10.91 -8.62
N TYR A 284 -1.34 10.23 -7.79
CA TYR A 284 -1.65 8.92 -7.24
C TYR A 284 -1.46 8.94 -5.73
N ILE A 285 -2.32 8.21 -5.01
CA ILE A 285 -2.12 7.81 -3.62
C ILE A 285 -1.62 6.38 -3.59
N PHE A 286 -0.57 6.14 -2.82
CA PHE A 286 -0.02 4.82 -2.56
C PHE A 286 -0.41 4.38 -1.16
N ASP A 287 -0.71 3.11 -1.01
CA ASP A 287 -1.12 2.46 0.24
C ASP A 287 -0.74 0.98 0.17
N HIS A 288 -1.15 0.19 1.12
CA HIS A 288 -1.01 -1.25 1.10
C HIS A 288 -2.28 -1.97 1.57
N ARG A 289 -2.37 -3.25 1.30
CA ARG A 289 -3.45 -4.12 1.77
C ARG A 289 -2.89 -5.38 2.41
N THR A 290 -3.59 -5.94 3.39
CA THR A 290 -3.19 -7.20 4.02
C THR A 290 -3.50 -8.40 3.15
N THR A 291 -2.64 -9.41 3.19
CA THR A 291 -2.82 -10.68 2.50
C THR A 291 -2.46 -11.85 3.42
N ASN A 292 -2.61 -13.06 2.96
CA ASN A 292 -2.23 -14.29 3.66
C ASN A 292 -2.84 -14.43 5.07
N GLY A 293 -4.04 -13.87 5.29
CA GLY A 293 -4.69 -13.86 6.59
C GLY A 293 -3.87 -13.23 7.72
N ALA A 294 -2.81 -12.50 7.38
CA ALA A 294 -1.85 -11.95 8.32
C ALA A 294 -1.66 -10.45 8.12
N LYS A 295 -1.61 -9.71 9.22
CA LYS A 295 -1.32 -8.27 9.18
C LYS A 295 0.12 -7.94 8.75
N ARG A 296 0.98 -8.96 8.67
CA ARG A 296 2.42 -8.87 8.40
C ARG A 296 2.81 -9.34 7.00
N ASN A 297 1.83 -9.47 6.12
CA ASN A 297 2.04 -9.73 4.70
C ASN A 297 1.24 -8.71 3.91
N ARG A 298 1.85 -7.57 3.64
CA ARG A 298 1.19 -6.41 3.07
C ARG A 298 1.68 -6.16 1.65
N GLN A 299 0.75 -6.13 0.71
CA GLN A 299 1.03 -5.85 -0.70
C GLN A 299 0.73 -4.40 -1.05
N ALA A 300 1.63 -3.78 -1.82
CA ALA A 300 1.54 -2.40 -2.25
C ALA A 300 0.42 -2.17 -3.27
N VAL A 301 -0.44 -1.18 -3.04
CA VAL A 301 -1.51 -0.73 -3.94
C VAL A 301 -1.42 0.76 -4.21
N ALA A 302 -1.98 1.23 -5.31
CA ALA A 302 -2.03 2.65 -5.63
C ALA A 302 -3.30 2.99 -6.41
N GLU A 303 -3.84 4.19 -6.20
CA GLU A 303 -5.04 4.65 -6.92
C GLU A 303 -4.84 6.07 -7.46
N PRO A 304 -5.39 6.40 -8.63
CA PRO A 304 -5.39 7.76 -9.12
C PRO A 304 -6.25 8.65 -8.25
N ILE A 305 -5.76 9.86 -7.95
CA ILE A 305 -6.48 10.88 -7.22
C ILE A 305 -6.52 12.18 -8.02
N GLU A 306 -7.51 13.02 -7.71
CA GLU A 306 -7.67 14.36 -8.27
C GLU A 306 -7.50 15.41 -7.16
N ILE A 307 -6.57 16.33 -7.36
CA ILE A 307 -6.46 17.55 -6.55
C ILE A 307 -7.30 18.62 -7.25
N ARG A 308 -8.34 19.08 -6.58
CA ARG A 308 -9.28 20.08 -7.11
C ARG A 308 -8.68 21.49 -7.08
N GLU A 309 -9.36 22.44 -7.71
CA GLU A 309 -8.95 23.84 -7.74
C GLU A 309 -8.80 24.46 -6.33
N ASP A 310 -9.60 24.03 -5.36
CA ASP A 310 -9.51 24.47 -3.96
C ASP A 310 -8.45 23.68 -3.14
N GLY A 311 -7.68 22.85 -3.79
CA GLY A 311 -6.66 21.99 -3.17
C GLY A 311 -7.21 20.72 -2.51
N THR A 312 -8.53 20.54 -2.41
CA THR A 312 -9.10 19.36 -1.74
C THR A 312 -9.03 18.11 -2.60
N ILE A 313 -8.98 16.95 -1.94
CA ILE A 313 -8.95 15.63 -2.57
C ILE A 313 -10.19 14.86 -2.12
N ARG A 314 -10.91 14.23 -3.05
CA ARG A 314 -11.96 13.28 -2.70
C ARG A 314 -11.38 11.92 -2.39
N MET A 315 -12.00 11.22 -1.45
CA MET A 315 -11.72 9.83 -1.21
C MET A 315 -11.95 9.00 -2.47
N VAL A 316 -10.98 8.15 -2.81
CA VAL A 316 -11.05 7.22 -3.95
C VAL A 316 -11.29 5.79 -3.47
N GLU A 317 -11.93 4.99 -4.31
CA GLU A 317 -12.17 3.57 -4.06
C GLU A 317 -10.94 2.73 -4.39
N SER A 318 -10.83 1.54 -3.78
CA SER A 318 -9.86 0.53 -4.17
C SER A 318 -10.28 -0.14 -5.47
N THR A 319 -9.37 -0.24 -6.44
CA THR A 319 -9.63 -0.87 -7.73
C THR A 319 -8.63 -1.98 -8.06
N SER A 320 -8.99 -2.83 -9.02
CA SER A 320 -8.03 -3.74 -9.65
C SER A 320 -7.15 -3.03 -10.68
N CYS A 321 -7.52 -1.82 -11.09
CA CYS A 321 -6.86 -1.05 -12.14
C CYS A 321 -5.58 -0.37 -11.66
N GLY A 322 -5.62 0.28 -10.48
CA GLY A 322 -4.46 0.97 -9.93
C GLY A 322 -3.81 1.95 -10.90
N LEU A 323 -2.54 1.73 -11.19
CA LEU A 323 -1.71 2.56 -12.07
C LEU A 323 -1.99 2.38 -13.58
N ASN A 324 -3.00 1.59 -13.97
CA ASN A 324 -3.30 1.34 -15.39
C ASN A 324 -3.74 2.59 -16.18
N GLY A 325 -4.25 3.59 -15.45
CA GLY A 325 -4.78 4.82 -16.05
C GLY A 325 -6.16 4.65 -16.71
N GLY A 326 -6.93 3.65 -16.26
CA GLY A 326 -8.29 3.34 -16.71
C GLY A 326 -8.63 1.86 -16.58
N PRO A 327 -9.84 1.44 -16.99
CA PRO A 327 -10.28 0.05 -16.93
C PRO A 327 -9.34 -0.93 -17.62
N LEU A 328 -9.24 -2.14 -17.07
CA LEU A 328 -8.52 -3.25 -17.67
C LEU A 328 -9.25 -3.74 -18.92
N LYS A 329 -8.54 -4.34 -19.86
CA LYS A 329 -9.15 -4.86 -21.08
C LYS A 329 -10.12 -6.01 -20.76
N GLY A 330 -11.24 -6.07 -21.46
CA GLY A 330 -12.21 -7.16 -21.38
C GLY A 330 -11.79 -8.43 -22.12
N ILE A 331 -10.54 -8.50 -22.57
CA ILE A 331 -9.95 -9.66 -23.24
C ILE A 331 -8.61 -9.99 -22.60
N GLY A 332 -8.44 -11.22 -22.14
CA GLY A 332 -7.21 -11.69 -21.52
C GLY A 332 -7.43 -12.52 -20.25
N THR A 333 -6.34 -13.02 -19.69
CA THR A 333 -6.35 -13.75 -18.42
C THR A 333 -5.73 -12.88 -17.33
N TYR A 334 -6.46 -12.72 -16.25
CA TYR A 334 -6.10 -11.93 -15.10
C TYR A 334 -5.93 -12.80 -13.85
N PRO A 335 -4.90 -12.60 -13.05
CA PRO A 335 -4.74 -13.33 -11.81
C PRO A 335 -5.84 -12.93 -10.82
N ALA A 336 -6.37 -13.90 -10.08
CA ALA A 336 -7.45 -13.61 -9.13
C ALA A 336 -6.99 -12.76 -7.94
N TYR A 337 -5.70 -12.71 -7.66
CA TYR A 337 -5.19 -11.87 -6.57
C TYR A 337 -5.40 -10.36 -6.77
N ILE A 338 -5.77 -9.90 -7.99
CA ILE A 338 -6.10 -8.49 -8.22
C ILE A 338 -7.49 -8.09 -7.68
N ALA A 339 -8.22 -9.00 -7.06
CA ALA A 339 -9.50 -8.68 -6.42
C ALA A 339 -9.32 -7.53 -5.40
N CYS A 340 -10.10 -6.46 -5.57
CA CYS A 340 -10.14 -5.32 -4.66
C CYS A 340 -11.30 -5.41 -3.65
N VAL A 341 -12.23 -6.32 -3.87
CA VAL A 341 -13.29 -6.70 -2.92
C VAL A 341 -13.13 -8.18 -2.58
N LEU A 342 -13.03 -8.50 -1.30
CA LEU A 342 -12.85 -9.88 -0.86
C LEU A 342 -13.39 -10.07 0.56
N HIS A 343 -14.55 -10.69 0.69
CA HIS A 343 -15.16 -10.92 2.00
C HIS A 343 -16.11 -12.10 2.00
N HIS A 344 -16.54 -12.49 3.20
CA HIS A 344 -17.56 -13.50 3.42
C HIS A 344 -18.77 -12.88 4.12
N ALA A 345 -19.98 -13.23 3.72
CA ALA A 345 -21.21 -12.76 4.35
C ALA A 345 -21.19 -13.04 5.86
N GLY A 346 -21.35 -12.01 6.68
CA GLY A 346 -21.25 -12.08 8.15
C GLY A 346 -19.83 -11.93 8.71
N MET A 347 -18.79 -11.75 7.88
CA MET A 347 -17.50 -11.26 8.34
C MET A 347 -17.60 -9.77 8.70
N PHE A 348 -17.16 -9.45 9.90
CA PHE A 348 -16.87 -8.07 10.28
C PHE A 348 -15.39 -7.82 10.00
N GLY A 349 -15.01 -6.62 9.55
CA GLY A 349 -13.63 -6.27 9.24
C GLY A 349 -12.63 -6.54 10.38
N LEU A 350 -13.10 -6.61 11.64
CA LEU A 350 -12.30 -6.98 12.81
C LEU A 350 -12.31 -8.48 13.12
N ARG A 351 -13.13 -9.29 12.45
CA ARG A 351 -13.14 -10.72 12.71
C ARG A 351 -11.92 -11.37 12.08
N ASN A 352 -11.40 -12.33 12.83
CA ASN A 352 -10.24 -13.14 12.51
C ASN A 352 -10.14 -13.38 10.99
N PRO A 353 -9.19 -12.76 10.29
CA PRO A 353 -9.01 -12.93 8.86
C PRO A 353 -8.81 -14.40 8.47
N MET A 354 -8.46 -15.27 9.43
CA MET A 354 -8.27 -16.70 9.25
C MET A 354 -9.53 -17.47 8.82
N ASP A 355 -10.73 -16.92 8.97
CA ASP A 355 -11.99 -17.62 8.69
C ASP A 355 -12.67 -17.24 7.37
N GLY A 356 -12.11 -16.27 6.63
CA GLY A 356 -12.66 -15.79 5.37
C GLY A 356 -11.76 -16.06 4.16
N PRO A 357 -12.20 -15.65 2.97
CA PRO A 357 -11.37 -15.69 1.79
C PRO A 357 -10.18 -14.74 1.96
N GLU A 358 -9.03 -15.13 1.44
CA GLU A 358 -7.78 -14.39 1.52
C GLU A 358 -6.97 -14.51 0.23
N ILE A 359 -6.07 -13.58 0.00
CA ILE A 359 -5.02 -13.74 -1.00
C ILE A 359 -3.85 -14.46 -0.34
N THR A 360 -3.36 -15.51 -0.95
CA THR A 360 -2.21 -16.30 -0.49
C THR A 360 -1.45 -16.89 -1.67
N GLN A 361 -0.36 -17.57 -1.41
CA GLN A 361 0.45 -18.29 -2.40
C GLN A 361 0.82 -19.69 -1.91
N ASP A 362 1.14 -20.58 -2.83
CA ASP A 362 1.75 -21.88 -2.51
C ASP A 362 3.28 -21.71 -2.43
N GLY A 363 3.92 -22.36 -1.47
CA GLY A 363 5.35 -22.36 -1.33
C GLY A 363 5.91 -21.36 -0.32
N PRO A 364 7.23 -21.31 -0.20
CA PRO A 364 7.93 -20.40 0.72
C PRO A 364 7.92 -18.97 0.21
N ASP A 365 8.49 -18.08 1.02
CA ASP A 365 8.88 -16.75 0.58
C ASP A 365 9.82 -16.82 -0.64
N TYR A 366 9.76 -15.82 -1.50
CA TYR A 366 10.56 -15.74 -2.70
C TYR A 366 11.48 -14.52 -2.65
N GLU A 367 12.77 -14.79 -2.63
CA GLU A 367 13.80 -13.76 -2.71
C GLU A 367 14.34 -13.69 -4.16
N PRO A 368 14.17 -12.57 -4.86
CA PRO A 368 14.75 -12.41 -6.20
C PRO A 368 16.27 -12.27 -6.10
N PRO A 369 17.02 -12.71 -7.13
CA PRO A 369 18.46 -12.50 -7.18
C PRO A 369 18.80 -11.00 -7.27
N GLU A 370 19.99 -10.63 -6.78
CA GLU A 370 20.48 -9.26 -6.92
C GLU A 370 20.58 -8.86 -8.40
N PRO A 371 20.27 -7.60 -8.79
CA PRO A 371 20.29 -7.14 -10.18
C PRO A 371 21.64 -7.29 -10.88
N ALA A 372 22.75 -7.32 -10.13
CA ALA A 372 24.09 -7.59 -10.66
C ALA A 372 24.23 -9.01 -11.24
N GLU A 373 23.39 -9.96 -10.82
CA GLU A 373 23.37 -11.31 -11.33
C GLU A 373 22.51 -11.45 -12.57
N ARG A 374 21.32 -10.84 -12.55
CA ARG A 374 20.40 -10.73 -13.70
C ARG A 374 19.30 -9.68 -13.45
N GLU A 375 18.76 -9.15 -14.53
CA GLU A 375 17.60 -8.27 -14.43
C GLU A 375 16.37 -9.02 -13.89
N VAL A 376 15.69 -8.42 -12.92
CA VAL A 376 14.46 -8.95 -12.32
C VAL A 376 13.31 -7.99 -12.59
N THR A 377 12.30 -8.50 -13.29
CA THR A 377 11.07 -7.78 -13.63
C THR A 377 9.87 -8.70 -13.35
N ILE A 378 8.66 -8.15 -13.43
CA ILE A 378 7.44 -8.96 -13.32
C ILE A 378 7.41 -10.10 -14.37
N GLU A 379 8.03 -9.89 -15.54
CA GLU A 379 8.04 -10.88 -16.61
C GLU A 379 9.11 -11.95 -16.48
N THR A 380 10.27 -11.60 -15.92
CA THR A 380 11.39 -12.55 -15.81
C THR A 380 11.15 -13.61 -14.75
N GLU A 381 10.36 -13.31 -13.70
CA GLU A 381 10.11 -14.19 -12.56
C GLU A 381 8.92 -15.15 -12.76
N LYS A 382 8.89 -15.83 -13.89
CA LYS A 382 7.79 -16.78 -14.25
C LYS A 382 7.67 -17.98 -13.32
N ALA A 383 8.77 -18.39 -12.70
CA ALA A 383 8.83 -19.52 -11.76
C ALA A 383 8.51 -19.13 -10.32
N ALA A 384 8.41 -17.83 -10.02
CA ALA A 384 8.04 -17.35 -8.69
C ALA A 384 6.64 -17.82 -8.29
N PRO A 385 6.36 -17.95 -6.98
CA PRO A 385 5.04 -18.33 -6.48
C PRO A 385 3.95 -17.40 -7.05
N LYS A 386 2.83 -18.00 -7.43
CA LYS A 386 1.66 -17.26 -7.91
C LYS A 386 0.65 -17.13 -6.79
N ALA A 387 0.24 -15.92 -6.49
CA ALA A 387 -0.83 -15.70 -5.55
C ALA A 387 -2.20 -16.02 -6.17
N TYR A 388 -3.12 -16.44 -5.31
CA TYR A 388 -4.49 -16.78 -5.66
C TYR A 388 -5.44 -16.43 -4.51
N ILE A 389 -6.76 -16.40 -4.78
CA ILE A 389 -7.77 -16.30 -3.74
C ILE A 389 -7.97 -17.69 -3.16
N SER A 390 -7.85 -17.85 -1.84
CA SER A 390 -8.13 -19.10 -1.14
C SER A 390 -9.33 -18.97 -0.20
N LYS A 391 -9.82 -20.13 0.28
CA LYS A 391 -10.85 -20.23 1.33
C LYS A 391 -12.19 -19.56 1.01
N MET A 392 -12.57 -19.42 -0.25
CA MET A 392 -13.92 -19.00 -0.62
C MET A 392 -14.93 -20.00 -0.09
N LYS A 393 -15.80 -19.60 0.84
CA LYS A 393 -16.88 -20.40 1.42
C LYS A 393 -18.22 -19.99 0.81
N ASN A 394 -19.28 -20.77 1.07
CA ASN A 394 -20.62 -20.45 0.59
C ASN A 394 -21.05 -19.03 0.95
N GLY A 395 -21.29 -18.18 -0.05
CA GLY A 395 -21.64 -16.78 0.10
C GLY A 395 -20.45 -15.82 0.14
N SER A 396 -19.20 -16.31 0.02
CA SER A 396 -18.02 -15.43 -0.16
C SER A 396 -18.11 -14.67 -1.47
N ILE A 397 -17.62 -13.43 -1.45
CA ILE A 397 -17.58 -12.51 -2.58
C ILE A 397 -16.12 -12.21 -2.93
N ALA A 398 -15.79 -12.23 -4.24
CA ALA A 398 -14.58 -11.66 -4.81
C ALA A 398 -14.99 -10.66 -5.90
N GLY A 399 -14.54 -9.41 -5.82
CA GLY A 399 -14.87 -8.35 -6.77
C GLY A 399 -13.64 -7.73 -7.39
N PHE A 400 -13.79 -7.39 -8.66
CA PHE A 400 -12.75 -6.84 -9.53
C PHE A 400 -13.29 -5.57 -10.20
N ARG A 401 -12.56 -4.45 -10.15
CA ARG A 401 -12.96 -3.14 -10.68
C ARG A 401 -11.79 -2.51 -11.43
N TYR A 402 -11.91 -2.10 -12.69
CA TYR A 402 -13.00 -2.21 -13.67
C TYR A 402 -12.43 -2.80 -14.95
N PHE A 403 -13.32 -3.25 -15.84
CA PHE A 403 -12.96 -3.81 -17.14
C PHE A 403 -13.75 -3.14 -18.26
N ASP A 404 -13.11 -2.96 -19.41
CA ASP A 404 -13.79 -2.63 -20.68
C ASP A 404 -14.33 -3.93 -21.30
N LEU A 405 -15.62 -4.15 -21.18
CA LEU A 405 -16.30 -5.37 -21.62
C LEU A 405 -16.95 -5.23 -23.00
N THR A 406 -16.62 -4.20 -23.78
CA THR A 406 -17.25 -3.90 -25.09
C THR A 406 -17.16 -5.07 -26.09
N GLU A 407 -16.11 -5.86 -26.02
CA GLU A 407 -15.90 -7.02 -26.90
C GLU A 407 -16.01 -8.37 -26.16
N THR A 408 -16.40 -8.36 -24.88
CA THR A 408 -16.39 -9.56 -24.04
C THR A 408 -17.72 -10.32 -24.12
N THR A 409 -17.66 -11.61 -24.44
CA THR A 409 -18.83 -12.48 -24.54
C THR A 409 -18.75 -13.72 -23.64
N HIS A 410 -17.54 -14.03 -23.16
CA HIS A 410 -17.26 -15.23 -22.35
C HIS A 410 -16.47 -14.86 -21.12
N ILE A 411 -16.75 -15.58 -20.05
CA ILE A 411 -15.97 -15.54 -18.83
C ILE A 411 -15.64 -16.95 -18.37
N ALA A 412 -14.38 -17.16 -18.01
CA ALA A 412 -13.92 -18.41 -17.43
C ALA A 412 -13.10 -18.16 -16.18
N VAL A 413 -13.06 -19.12 -15.28
CA VAL A 413 -12.30 -19.09 -14.04
C VAL A 413 -11.47 -20.36 -13.92
N THR A 414 -10.21 -20.21 -13.48
CA THR A 414 -9.36 -21.33 -13.10
C THR A 414 -9.43 -21.51 -11.59
N VAL A 415 -9.90 -22.68 -11.17
CA VAL A 415 -10.24 -22.96 -9.77
C VAL A 415 -9.74 -24.34 -9.33
N ARG A 416 -9.62 -24.52 -8.01
CA ARG A 416 -9.47 -25.84 -7.36
C ARG A 416 -10.29 -25.87 -6.07
N GLY A 417 -10.61 -27.06 -5.57
CA GLY A 417 -11.31 -27.27 -4.31
C GLY A 417 -12.71 -27.84 -4.48
N ALA A 418 -13.67 -27.40 -3.69
CA ALA A 418 -15.00 -27.96 -3.68
C ALA A 418 -15.83 -27.57 -4.93
N GLY A 419 -16.68 -28.49 -5.39
CA GLY A 419 -17.67 -28.23 -6.41
C GLY A 419 -18.77 -27.27 -5.95
N GLY A 420 -19.54 -26.77 -6.91
CA GLY A 420 -20.63 -25.84 -6.66
C GLY A 420 -20.94 -24.97 -7.85
N VAL A 421 -21.27 -23.71 -7.59
CA VAL A 421 -21.55 -22.71 -8.60
C VAL A 421 -20.81 -21.41 -8.23
N LEU A 422 -20.17 -20.80 -9.19
CA LEU A 422 -19.68 -19.44 -9.08
C LEU A 422 -20.61 -18.51 -9.86
N GLU A 423 -21.33 -17.65 -9.13
CA GLU A 423 -22.29 -16.71 -9.70
C GLU A 423 -21.58 -15.42 -10.09
N LEU A 424 -21.78 -14.93 -11.31
CA LEU A 424 -21.33 -13.63 -11.78
C LEU A 424 -22.40 -12.57 -11.49
N LEU A 425 -22.00 -11.48 -10.84
CA LEU A 425 -22.88 -10.37 -10.47
C LEU A 425 -22.24 -9.03 -10.89
N PRO A 426 -23.04 -7.97 -11.11
CA PRO A 426 -22.57 -6.62 -11.35
C PRO A 426 -22.15 -5.88 -10.07
N GLY A 427 -22.56 -6.35 -8.90
CA GLY A 427 -22.23 -5.82 -7.58
C GLY A 427 -22.51 -6.84 -6.48
N GLU A 428 -22.14 -6.52 -5.24
CA GLU A 428 -22.21 -7.47 -4.11
C GLU A 428 -23.62 -8.03 -3.82
N LYS A 429 -24.66 -7.22 -4.10
CA LYS A 429 -26.07 -7.55 -3.77
C LYS A 429 -26.96 -7.65 -4.98
N ASP A 430 -26.40 -7.51 -6.16
CA ASP A 430 -27.15 -7.42 -7.40
C ASP A 430 -27.58 -8.79 -7.95
N PRO A 431 -28.45 -8.84 -8.96
CA PRO A 431 -28.95 -10.07 -9.54
C PRO A 431 -27.84 -10.86 -10.23
N VAL A 432 -28.00 -12.17 -10.29
CA VAL A 432 -27.08 -13.06 -11.01
C VAL A 432 -27.20 -12.85 -12.52
N ILE A 433 -26.08 -12.55 -13.17
CA ILE A 433 -25.97 -12.38 -14.61
C ILE A 433 -25.70 -13.73 -15.29
N ALA A 434 -24.78 -14.50 -14.70
CA ALA A 434 -24.43 -15.83 -15.19
C ALA A 434 -24.02 -16.74 -14.04
N SER A 435 -24.03 -18.06 -14.29
CA SER A 435 -23.64 -19.07 -13.31
C SER A 435 -22.65 -20.04 -13.96
N ILE A 436 -21.49 -20.20 -13.33
CA ILE A 436 -20.42 -21.11 -13.76
C ILE A 436 -20.49 -22.38 -12.89
N PRO A 437 -20.92 -23.52 -13.42
CA PRO A 437 -20.90 -24.79 -12.70
C PRO A 437 -19.46 -25.25 -12.46
N LEU A 438 -19.15 -25.71 -11.25
CA LEU A 438 -17.83 -26.17 -10.84
C LEU A 438 -17.88 -27.63 -10.45
N ALA A 439 -17.04 -28.47 -11.07
CA ALA A 439 -16.82 -29.85 -10.70
C ALA A 439 -15.86 -29.96 -9.56
N GLY A 440 -15.92 -30.16 -8.39
CA GLY A 440 -14.86 -30.21 -7.35
C GLY A 440 -13.64 -31.01 -7.81
N THR A 441 -12.49 -30.47 -7.58
CA THR A 441 -11.20 -31.07 -7.98
C THR A 441 -10.06 -30.56 -7.09
N ALA A 442 -9.05 -31.42 -6.86
CA ALA A 442 -7.83 -31.03 -6.16
C ALA A 442 -6.86 -30.22 -7.05
N ASP A 443 -6.93 -30.43 -8.35
CA ASP A 443 -6.06 -29.76 -9.33
C ASP A 443 -6.73 -28.51 -9.90
N TRP A 444 -5.92 -27.58 -10.37
CA TRP A 444 -6.39 -26.39 -11.08
C TRP A 444 -7.11 -26.78 -12.37
N THR A 445 -8.39 -26.43 -12.48
CA THR A 445 -9.22 -26.65 -13.67
C THR A 445 -9.94 -25.37 -14.07
N THR A 446 -10.26 -25.26 -15.38
CA THR A 446 -10.94 -24.09 -15.92
C THR A 446 -12.39 -24.43 -16.25
N ALA A 447 -13.31 -23.58 -15.77
CA ALA A 447 -14.73 -23.63 -16.11
C ALA A 447 -15.17 -22.26 -16.61
N GLY A 448 -16.12 -22.20 -17.54
CA GLY A 448 -16.57 -20.92 -18.08
C GLY A 448 -17.95 -20.99 -18.70
N VAL A 449 -18.50 -19.81 -18.97
CA VAL A 449 -19.82 -19.64 -19.59
C VAL A 449 -19.84 -18.42 -20.52
N LYS A 450 -20.79 -18.37 -21.43
CA LYS A 450 -21.21 -17.14 -22.09
C LYS A 450 -21.98 -16.28 -21.10
N PHE A 451 -21.83 -14.98 -21.21
CA PHE A 451 -22.62 -14.03 -20.41
C PHE A 451 -23.00 -12.80 -21.24
N ASP A 452 -23.99 -12.07 -20.76
CA ASP A 452 -24.46 -10.84 -21.38
C ASP A 452 -23.80 -9.65 -20.66
N ALA A 453 -22.72 -9.11 -21.30
CA ALA A 453 -21.99 -7.94 -20.81
C ALA A 453 -22.86 -6.68 -20.81
N GLY A 454 -23.78 -6.52 -21.78
CA GLY A 454 -24.72 -5.41 -21.82
C GLY A 454 -25.70 -5.42 -20.62
N ARG A 455 -26.21 -6.60 -20.27
CA ARG A 455 -27.03 -6.75 -19.07
C ARG A 455 -26.23 -6.46 -17.80
N LEU A 456 -24.98 -6.93 -17.72
CA LEU A 456 -24.10 -6.65 -16.56
C LEU A 456 -23.86 -5.15 -16.42
N ALA A 457 -23.58 -4.44 -17.51
CA ALA A 457 -23.42 -2.97 -17.51
C ALA A 457 -24.69 -2.26 -17.05
N LEU A 458 -25.87 -2.65 -17.59
CA LEU A 458 -27.14 -2.07 -17.21
C LEU A 458 -27.44 -2.22 -15.70
N GLU A 459 -27.27 -3.44 -15.18
CA GLU A 459 -27.54 -3.74 -13.77
C GLU A 459 -26.51 -3.09 -12.82
N SER A 460 -25.26 -2.91 -13.26
CA SER A 460 -24.24 -2.20 -12.47
C SER A 460 -24.43 -0.67 -12.47
N GLY A 461 -25.26 -0.13 -13.36
CA GLY A 461 -25.39 1.31 -13.57
C GLY A 461 -24.14 1.98 -14.14
N ARG A 462 -23.23 1.22 -14.74
CA ARG A 462 -21.97 1.71 -15.32
C ARG A 462 -21.91 1.48 -16.83
N PRO A 463 -21.11 2.29 -17.55
CA PRO A 463 -20.92 2.09 -18.98
C PRO A 463 -20.16 0.77 -19.24
N LEU A 464 -20.37 0.19 -20.43
CA LEU A 464 -19.82 -1.11 -20.82
C LEU A 464 -18.28 -1.13 -20.85
N ASP A 465 -17.66 0.00 -21.09
CA ASP A 465 -16.20 0.18 -21.07
C ASP A 465 -15.62 0.38 -19.66
N SER A 466 -16.45 0.29 -18.59
CA SER A 466 -16.02 0.44 -17.20
C SER A 466 -16.90 -0.37 -16.24
N CYS A 467 -16.97 -1.66 -16.47
CA CYS A 467 -17.81 -2.59 -15.70
C CYS A 467 -17.04 -3.30 -14.58
N PRO A 468 -17.65 -3.47 -13.40
CA PRO A 468 -17.13 -4.34 -12.38
C PRO A 468 -17.54 -5.80 -12.62
N LEU A 469 -16.76 -6.73 -12.07
CA LEU A 469 -17.06 -8.17 -12.07
C LEU A 469 -17.03 -8.67 -10.63
N TYR A 470 -18.13 -9.23 -10.16
CA TYR A 470 -18.21 -9.84 -8.83
C TYR A 470 -18.55 -11.32 -8.93
N PHE A 471 -17.88 -12.12 -8.13
CA PHE A 471 -18.14 -13.56 -8.05
C PHE A 471 -18.61 -13.92 -6.66
N ARG A 472 -19.72 -14.64 -6.58
CA ARG A 472 -20.24 -15.21 -5.34
C ARG A 472 -20.20 -16.73 -5.41
N TYR A 473 -19.47 -17.35 -4.50
CA TYR A 473 -19.41 -18.82 -4.44
C TYR A 473 -20.63 -19.39 -3.72
N LYS A 474 -21.23 -20.43 -4.32
CA LYS A 474 -22.31 -21.26 -3.78
C LYS A 474 -21.90 -22.73 -3.81
N GLY A 475 -21.61 -23.32 -2.66
CA GLY A 475 -21.19 -24.71 -2.57
C GLY A 475 -20.97 -25.19 -1.14
N LYS A 476 -20.63 -26.46 -0.98
CA LYS A 476 -20.25 -27.07 0.30
C LYS A 476 -18.72 -27.26 0.30
N GLY A 477 -18.04 -26.64 1.24
CA GLY A 477 -16.58 -26.66 1.35
C GLY A 477 -15.94 -25.36 0.89
N THR A 478 -14.67 -25.40 0.54
CA THR A 478 -13.86 -24.22 0.13
C THR A 478 -13.43 -24.30 -1.32
N LEU A 479 -13.37 -23.15 -1.96
CA LEU A 479 -12.92 -22.96 -3.33
C LEU A 479 -11.73 -22.00 -3.35
N ASP A 480 -10.72 -22.33 -4.14
CA ASP A 480 -9.62 -21.44 -4.49
C ASP A 480 -9.78 -20.94 -5.93
N ILE A 481 -9.42 -19.69 -6.23
CA ILE A 481 -9.49 -19.08 -7.56
C ILE A 481 -8.11 -18.56 -7.95
N LEU A 482 -7.53 -19.09 -9.02
CA LEU A 482 -6.22 -18.71 -9.55
C LEU A 482 -6.30 -17.51 -10.50
N SER A 483 -7.25 -17.57 -11.44
CA SER A 483 -7.40 -16.57 -12.49
C SER A 483 -8.82 -16.46 -13.02
N ILE A 484 -9.10 -15.32 -13.63
CA ILE A 484 -10.28 -15.07 -14.47
C ILE A 484 -9.83 -14.82 -15.91
N THR A 485 -10.56 -15.34 -16.87
CA THR A 485 -10.31 -15.17 -18.31
C THR A 485 -11.53 -14.56 -18.97
N LEU A 486 -11.33 -13.48 -19.71
CA LEU A 486 -12.33 -12.75 -20.48
C LEU A 486 -12.05 -12.94 -21.97
N ALA A 487 -13.06 -13.23 -22.79
CA ALA A 487 -12.94 -13.47 -24.23
C ALA A 487 -14.19 -13.06 -25.00
#